data_f700aa3ac41efc6c8dcd0cde9869c85e
#
_entry.id   f700aa3ac41efc6c8dcd0cde9869c85e
#
_cell.length_a   1.000
_cell.length_b   1.000
_cell.length_c   1.000
_cell.angle_alpha   90.00
_cell.angle_beta   90.00
_cell.angle_gamma   90.00
#
_symmetry.space_group_name_H-M   'P 1'
#
loop_
_entity.id
_entity.type
_entity.pdbx_description
1 polymer ?
#
loop_
_entity_poly.entity_id
_entity_poly.type
_entity_poly.pdbx_seq_one_letter_code
_entity_poly.pdbx_strand_id
1 'polypeptide(L)'
;MANKFKDDVTGNLLTQSLFLELTYGNTDNALYTLKEDDYEHNGKQYLSIKKLYLEIADPTEYEFAKKCFDSWAHWKRLCEKTTNLHPYIAAWREELEVKLRSQGVRGVMLEAYSEGKGSLQAAKWLADKGWTEKRTAGRPSNEELAGERKQRANIKQTMEDDLARIRGVH
;
A
#
# COMPACT_ATOMS: atom_id res chain seq x y z
N MET A 1 26.36 26.47 3.32
CA MET A 1 25.29 26.03 4.27
C MET A 1 25.52 24.58 4.59
N ALA A 2 25.52 24.22 5.88
CA ALA A 2 25.61 22.82 6.28
C ALA A 2 24.40 22.04 5.71
N ASN A 3 24.65 20.84 5.21
CA ASN A 3 23.57 20.01 4.68
C ASN A 3 22.84 19.33 5.84
N LYS A 4 21.59 19.72 6.12
CA LYS A 4 20.76 19.21 7.22
C LYS A 4 20.55 17.69 7.23
N PHE A 5 20.95 16.99 6.17
CA PHE A 5 20.87 15.54 6.03
C PHE A 5 22.21 14.84 6.23
N LYS A 6 23.26 15.57 6.60
CA LYS A 6 24.57 15.01 6.87
C LYS A 6 24.98 15.28 8.32
N ASP A 7 25.65 14.31 8.88
CA ASP A 7 26.32 14.47 10.16
C ASP A 7 27.48 15.44 10.02
N ASP A 8 27.54 16.46 10.86
CA ASP A 8 28.52 17.54 10.76
C ASP A 8 29.95 17.07 11.07
N VAL A 9 30.11 15.98 11.82
CA VAL A 9 31.41 15.44 12.22
C VAL A 9 31.94 14.44 11.20
N THR A 10 31.09 13.51 10.76
CA THR A 10 31.50 12.39 9.88
C THR A 10 31.23 12.65 8.41
N GLY A 11 30.41 13.65 8.08
CA GLY A 11 29.96 13.94 6.71
C GLY A 11 29.04 12.87 6.12
N ASN A 12 28.69 11.84 6.89
CA ASN A 12 27.81 10.74 6.45
C ASN A 12 26.34 11.19 6.39
N LEU A 13 25.58 10.55 5.52
CA LEU A 13 24.13 10.76 5.47
C LEU A 13 23.48 10.24 6.74
N LEU A 14 22.70 11.10 7.38
CA LEU A 14 21.86 10.75 8.52
C LEU A 14 20.81 9.74 8.08
N THR A 15 20.48 8.80 8.95
CA THR A 15 19.49 7.76 8.66
C THR A 15 18.37 7.77 9.70
N GLN A 16 18.33 6.80 10.61
CA GLN A 16 17.29 6.71 11.64
C GLN A 16 17.20 7.94 12.55
N SER A 17 18.32 8.65 12.78
CA SER A 17 18.36 9.86 13.58
C SER A 17 17.55 11.04 13.03
N LEU A 18 17.11 10.97 11.75
CA LEU A 18 16.18 11.94 11.16
C LEU A 18 14.76 11.82 11.69
N PHE A 19 14.40 10.69 12.30
CA PHE A 19 13.05 10.40 12.78
C PHE A 19 13.00 10.40 14.30
N LEU A 20 12.14 11.24 14.87
CA LEU A 20 12.04 11.46 16.31
C LEU A 20 11.95 10.14 17.11
N GLU A 21 11.13 9.21 16.64
CA GLU A 21 10.88 7.92 17.31
C GLU A 21 12.06 6.95 17.25
N LEU A 22 13.03 7.21 16.36
CA LEU A 22 14.19 6.34 16.14
C LEU A 22 15.50 6.94 16.68
N THR A 23 15.44 8.06 17.40
CA THR A 23 16.63 8.79 17.87
C THR A 23 17.23 8.22 19.15
N TYR A 24 16.53 7.33 19.86
CA TYR A 24 16.98 6.80 21.18
C TYR A 24 17.35 7.89 22.20
N GLY A 25 16.67 9.04 22.14
CA GLY A 25 16.82 10.15 23.09
C GLY A 25 17.66 11.33 22.60
N ASN A 26 18.47 11.19 21.55
CA ASN A 26 19.15 12.33 20.94
C ASN A 26 18.33 12.88 19.76
N THR A 27 17.61 13.98 19.99
CA THR A 27 16.67 14.57 19.01
C THR A 27 17.28 15.70 18.17
N ASP A 28 18.59 15.98 18.28
CA ASP A 28 19.23 17.13 17.63
C ASP A 28 19.06 17.08 16.12
N ASN A 29 19.27 15.92 15.52
CA ASN A 29 19.20 15.68 14.08
C ASN A 29 17.79 15.32 13.59
N ALA A 30 16.82 15.13 14.48
CA ALA A 30 15.48 14.75 14.10
C ALA A 30 14.76 15.91 13.35
N LEU A 31 14.25 15.61 12.18
CA LEU A 31 13.50 16.51 11.33
C LEU A 31 12.04 16.08 11.19
N TYR A 32 11.78 14.78 11.29
CA TYR A 32 10.51 14.16 11.00
C TYR A 32 9.99 13.35 12.18
N THR A 33 8.67 13.13 12.21
CA THR A 33 8.00 12.15 13.06
C THR A 33 7.38 11.04 12.21
N LEU A 34 7.29 9.83 12.75
CA LEU A 34 6.59 8.69 12.14
C LEU A 34 5.09 8.66 12.47
N LYS A 35 4.61 9.64 13.25
CA LYS A 35 3.18 9.77 13.58
C LYS A 35 2.35 10.19 12.38
N GLU A 36 1.03 10.02 12.49
CA GLU A 36 0.07 10.38 11.45
C GLU A 36 0.13 11.88 11.09
N ASP A 37 0.18 12.74 12.12
CA ASP A 37 0.19 14.19 11.99
C ASP A 37 1.50 14.80 12.49
N ASP A 38 1.72 16.06 12.11
CA ASP A 38 2.83 16.86 12.60
C ASP A 38 2.79 16.90 14.13
N TYR A 39 3.95 16.79 14.75
CA TYR A 39 4.06 16.62 16.19
C TYR A 39 5.01 17.62 16.80
N GLU A 40 4.61 18.22 17.92
CA GLU A 40 5.46 19.11 18.70
C GLU A 40 6.03 18.36 19.91
N HIS A 41 7.33 18.47 20.09
CA HIS A 41 8.04 17.90 21.23
C HIS A 41 9.13 18.84 21.69
N ASN A 42 9.16 19.16 23.00
CA ASN A 42 10.12 20.08 23.61
C ASN A 42 10.22 21.44 22.89
N GLY A 43 9.08 22.00 22.42
CA GLY A 43 9.05 23.30 21.74
C GLY A 43 9.58 23.27 20.29
N LYS A 44 9.91 22.09 19.75
CA LYS A 44 10.30 21.90 18.35
C LYS A 44 9.20 21.12 17.60
N GLN A 45 8.82 21.64 16.43
CA GLN A 45 7.86 20.97 15.57
C GLN A 45 8.55 19.98 14.61
N TYR A 46 7.98 18.79 14.49
CA TYR A 46 8.42 17.72 13.61
C TYR A 46 7.33 17.43 12.59
N LEU A 47 7.69 17.47 11.31
CA LEU A 47 6.74 17.18 10.24
C LEU A 47 6.46 15.68 10.13
N SER A 48 5.20 15.32 9.95
CA SER A 48 4.83 13.94 9.68
C SER A 48 5.34 13.52 8.30
N ILE A 49 6.29 12.60 8.28
CA ILE A 49 6.83 12.08 7.03
C ILE A 49 5.78 11.25 6.27
N LYS A 50 4.89 10.53 6.99
CA LYS A 50 3.76 9.83 6.42
C LYS A 50 2.83 10.78 5.68
N LYS A 51 2.43 11.88 6.34
CA LYS A 51 1.57 12.89 5.75
C LYS A 51 2.17 13.45 4.47
N LEU A 52 3.45 13.83 4.49
CA LEU A 52 4.17 14.32 3.31
C LEU A 52 4.20 13.27 2.19
N TYR A 53 4.42 11.99 2.51
CA TYR A 53 4.43 10.89 1.55
C TYR A 53 3.08 10.75 0.83
N LEU A 54 2.00 10.75 1.60
CA LEU A 54 0.65 10.64 1.07
C LEU A 54 0.17 11.91 0.34
N GLU A 55 0.64 13.11 0.75
CA GLU A 55 0.31 14.37 0.08
C GLU A 55 0.99 14.50 -1.27
N ILE A 56 2.28 14.15 -1.36
CA ILE A 56 3.03 14.15 -2.62
C ILE A 56 2.44 13.13 -3.60
N ALA A 57 1.97 11.99 -3.07
CA ALA A 57 1.24 10.96 -3.81
C ALA A 57 2.00 10.46 -5.06
N ASP A 58 3.32 10.36 -4.97
CA ASP A 58 4.18 9.86 -6.04
C ASP A 58 4.47 8.35 -5.86
N PRO A 59 3.89 7.46 -6.69
CA PRO A 59 4.12 6.03 -6.58
C PRO A 59 5.54 5.60 -6.96
N THR A 60 6.32 6.50 -7.60
CA THR A 60 7.74 6.25 -7.91
C THR A 60 8.66 6.65 -6.77
N GLU A 61 8.16 7.38 -5.77
CA GLU A 61 8.89 7.92 -4.62
C GLU A 61 10.01 8.91 -5.00
N TYR A 62 10.16 9.26 -6.27
CA TYR A 62 11.24 10.13 -6.72
C TYR A 62 11.05 11.58 -6.26
N GLU A 63 9.87 12.16 -6.49
CA GLU A 63 9.53 13.51 -6.06
C GLU A 63 9.53 13.62 -4.53
N PHE A 64 9.02 12.59 -3.85
CA PHE A 64 9.09 12.49 -2.40
C PHE A 64 10.54 12.53 -1.90
N ALA A 65 11.41 11.70 -2.48
CA ALA A 65 12.81 11.65 -2.13
C ALA A 65 13.53 12.99 -2.33
N LYS A 66 13.25 13.66 -3.45
CA LYS A 66 13.83 14.98 -3.76
C LYS A 66 13.34 16.05 -2.81
N LYS A 67 12.06 16.09 -2.50
CA LYS A 67 11.45 17.10 -1.65
C LYS A 67 11.80 16.93 -0.17
N CYS A 68 11.81 15.70 0.33
CA CYS A 68 12.02 15.41 1.75
C CYS A 68 13.48 15.14 2.13
N PHE A 69 14.31 14.64 1.20
CA PHE A 69 15.68 14.21 1.48
C PHE A 69 16.73 14.80 0.52
N ASP A 70 16.35 15.72 -0.38
CA ASP A 70 17.17 16.34 -1.43
C ASP A 70 17.78 15.34 -2.44
N SER A 71 17.68 14.03 -2.19
CA SER A 71 18.38 13.00 -2.96
C SER A 71 17.63 11.67 -2.99
N TRP A 72 17.48 11.13 -4.20
CA TRP A 72 17.03 9.76 -4.39
C TRP A 72 17.95 8.72 -3.71
N ALA A 73 19.26 8.94 -3.79
CA ALA A 73 20.24 8.05 -3.17
C ALA A 73 20.10 7.99 -1.64
N HIS A 74 19.72 9.11 -1.01
CA HIS A 74 19.48 9.16 0.42
C HIS A 74 18.22 8.36 0.80
N TRP A 75 17.11 8.58 0.08
CA TRP A 75 15.87 7.81 0.30
C TRP A 75 16.08 6.31 0.12
N LYS A 76 16.75 5.92 -0.97
CA LYS A 76 17.11 4.52 -1.24
C LYS A 76 17.92 3.92 -0.08
N ARG A 77 18.91 4.66 0.44
CA ARG A 77 19.70 4.22 1.60
C ARG A 77 18.85 4.05 2.86
N LEU A 78 17.89 4.95 3.11
CA LEU A 78 16.93 4.81 4.22
C LEU A 78 16.09 3.53 4.08
N CYS A 79 15.56 3.28 2.89
CA CYS A 79 14.80 2.06 2.60
C CYS A 79 15.62 0.77 2.74
N GLU A 80 16.91 0.79 2.40
CA GLU A 80 17.75 -0.42 2.42
C GLU A 80 18.41 -0.68 3.78
N LYS A 81 18.80 0.38 4.50
CA LYS A 81 19.67 0.27 5.68
C LYS A 81 18.96 0.48 7.01
N THR A 82 17.77 1.09 7.01
CA THR A 82 17.04 1.41 8.25
C THR A 82 15.91 0.43 8.48
N THR A 83 16.24 -0.74 9.02
CA THR A 83 15.29 -1.86 9.23
C THR A 83 14.07 -1.44 10.04
N ASN A 84 14.24 -0.56 11.04
CA ASN A 84 13.16 -0.06 11.88
C ASN A 84 12.15 0.80 11.11
N LEU A 85 12.51 1.29 9.91
CA LEU A 85 11.63 2.10 9.05
C LEU A 85 10.82 1.23 8.07
N HIS A 86 11.24 -0.01 7.81
CA HIS A 86 10.61 -0.89 6.83
C HIS A 86 9.10 -1.09 7.03
N PRO A 87 8.60 -1.36 8.27
CA PRO A 87 7.16 -1.54 8.49
C PRO A 87 6.35 -0.29 8.13
N TYR A 88 6.88 0.89 8.45
CA TYR A 88 6.24 2.16 8.15
C TYR A 88 6.19 2.41 6.64
N ILE A 89 7.30 2.23 5.94
CA ILE A 89 7.36 2.40 4.47
C ILE A 89 6.41 1.43 3.77
N ALA A 90 6.35 0.17 4.22
CA ALA A 90 5.43 -0.81 3.64
C ALA A 90 3.97 -0.38 3.80
N ALA A 91 3.58 0.07 5.00
CA ALA A 91 2.24 0.57 5.27
C ALA A 91 1.90 1.83 4.45
N TRP A 92 2.85 2.77 4.29
CA TRP A 92 2.62 3.98 3.47
C TRP A 92 2.44 3.66 1.99
N ARG A 93 3.20 2.70 1.47
CA ARG A 93 3.08 2.23 0.07
C ARG A 93 1.71 1.60 -0.16
N GLU A 94 1.26 0.75 0.75
CA GLU A 94 -0.06 0.12 0.69
C GLU A 94 -1.17 1.19 0.74
N GLU A 95 -1.10 2.14 1.67
CA GLU A 95 -2.09 3.21 1.80
C GLU A 95 -2.11 4.11 0.56
N LEU A 96 -0.94 4.46 0.01
CA LEU A 96 -0.83 5.24 -1.22
C LEU A 96 -1.45 4.50 -2.41
N GLU A 97 -1.21 3.20 -2.55
CA GLU A 97 -1.80 2.39 -3.62
C GLU A 97 -3.32 2.41 -3.54
N VAL A 98 -3.89 2.20 -2.33
CA VAL A 98 -5.35 2.26 -2.11
C VAL A 98 -5.90 3.65 -2.42
N LYS A 99 -5.20 4.71 -2.01
CA LYS A 99 -5.57 6.10 -2.29
C LYS A 99 -5.61 6.37 -3.79
N LEU A 100 -4.56 6.00 -4.53
CA LEU A 100 -4.49 6.20 -5.99
C LEU A 100 -5.54 5.37 -6.73
N ARG A 101 -5.77 4.13 -6.30
CA ARG A 101 -6.83 3.26 -6.83
C ARG A 101 -8.20 3.90 -6.63
N SER A 102 -8.48 4.43 -5.44
CA SER A 102 -9.73 5.15 -5.13
C SER A 102 -9.93 6.37 -6.02
N GLN A 103 -8.86 7.16 -6.24
CA GLN A 103 -8.92 8.32 -7.13
C GLN A 103 -9.18 7.90 -8.58
N GLY A 104 -8.54 6.85 -9.07
CA GLY A 104 -8.77 6.29 -10.39
C GLY A 104 -10.23 5.82 -10.58
N VAL A 105 -10.77 5.09 -9.61
CA VAL A 105 -12.18 4.65 -9.64
C VAL A 105 -13.14 5.85 -9.67
N ARG A 106 -12.87 6.90 -8.88
CA ARG A 106 -13.68 8.13 -8.91
C ARG A 106 -13.62 8.81 -10.27
N GLY A 107 -12.46 8.86 -10.93
CA GLY A 107 -12.34 9.37 -12.30
C GLY A 107 -13.20 8.60 -13.29
N VAL A 108 -13.18 7.26 -13.23
CA VAL A 108 -14.03 6.40 -14.06
C VAL A 108 -15.52 6.60 -13.75
N MET A 109 -15.88 6.78 -12.48
CA MET A 109 -17.28 7.10 -12.11
C MET A 109 -17.76 8.43 -12.73
N LEU A 110 -16.93 9.47 -12.65
CA LEU A 110 -17.26 10.76 -13.25
C LEU A 110 -17.43 10.65 -14.77
N GLU A 111 -16.55 9.90 -15.44
CA GLU A 111 -16.65 9.65 -16.88
C GLU A 111 -17.92 8.85 -17.24
N ALA A 112 -18.28 7.85 -16.44
CA ALA A 112 -19.48 7.04 -16.68
C ALA A 112 -20.78 7.84 -16.60
N TYR A 113 -20.82 8.92 -15.82
CA TYR A 113 -21.96 9.83 -15.71
C TYR A 113 -21.88 11.04 -16.65
N SER A 114 -20.82 11.15 -17.43
CA SER A 114 -20.67 12.21 -18.44
C SER A 114 -21.43 11.84 -19.73
N GLU A 115 -21.70 12.81 -20.58
CA GLU A 115 -22.25 12.59 -21.93
C GLU A 115 -21.13 12.33 -22.97
N GLY A 116 -19.92 12.03 -22.53
CA GLY A 116 -18.74 11.82 -23.35
C GLY A 116 -18.74 10.49 -24.10
N LYS A 117 -17.88 10.39 -25.14
CA LYS A 117 -17.72 9.15 -25.92
C LYS A 117 -17.21 7.96 -25.09
N GLY A 118 -16.56 8.21 -23.94
CA GLY A 118 -16.03 7.20 -23.03
C GLY A 118 -17.05 6.67 -22.01
N SER A 119 -18.19 7.33 -21.83
CA SER A 119 -19.15 7.06 -20.76
C SER A 119 -19.67 5.61 -20.74
N LEU A 120 -20.01 5.05 -21.92
CA LEU A 120 -20.47 3.66 -22.03
C LEU A 120 -19.38 2.66 -21.62
N GLN A 121 -18.14 2.93 -21.96
CA GLN A 121 -17.02 2.06 -21.63
C GLN A 121 -16.67 2.13 -20.14
N ALA A 122 -16.72 3.32 -19.56
CA ALA A 122 -16.58 3.54 -18.13
C ALA A 122 -17.70 2.87 -17.33
N ALA A 123 -18.97 2.99 -17.78
CA ALA A 123 -20.11 2.32 -17.17
C ALA A 123 -20.00 0.79 -17.21
N LYS A 124 -19.58 0.22 -18.34
CA LYS A 124 -19.29 -1.23 -18.43
C LYS A 124 -18.19 -1.66 -17.47
N TRP A 125 -17.08 -0.91 -17.40
CA TRP A 125 -15.98 -1.19 -16.49
C TRP A 125 -16.42 -1.18 -15.02
N LEU A 126 -17.31 -0.23 -14.65
CA LEU A 126 -17.90 -0.19 -13.31
C LEU A 126 -18.83 -1.39 -13.07
N ALA A 127 -19.69 -1.73 -14.02
CA ALA A 127 -20.58 -2.88 -13.91
C ALA A 127 -19.81 -4.20 -13.73
N ASP A 128 -18.70 -4.34 -14.42
CA ASP A 128 -17.80 -5.49 -14.34
C ASP A 128 -16.88 -5.48 -13.10
N LYS A 129 -17.07 -4.52 -12.19
CA LYS A 129 -16.20 -4.33 -10.99
C LYS A 129 -14.73 -4.27 -11.39
N GLY A 130 -14.38 -3.46 -12.39
CA GLY A 130 -13.02 -3.37 -12.93
C GLY A 130 -11.94 -2.95 -11.94
N TRP A 131 -12.33 -2.44 -10.76
CA TRP A 131 -11.41 -2.11 -9.65
C TRP A 131 -11.00 -3.31 -8.80
N THR A 132 -11.63 -4.47 -8.98
CA THR A 132 -11.24 -5.69 -8.28
C THR A 132 -10.10 -6.37 -9.03
N GLU A 133 -9.21 -7.03 -8.30
CA GLU A 133 -8.19 -7.85 -8.92
C GLU A 133 -8.88 -8.95 -9.75
N LYS A 134 -8.71 -8.89 -11.07
CA LYS A 134 -9.12 -9.99 -11.91
C LYS A 134 -8.19 -11.15 -11.60
N ARG A 135 -8.74 -12.27 -11.10
CA ARG A 135 -8.02 -13.52 -11.11
C ARG A 135 -7.44 -13.68 -12.52
N THR A 136 -6.13 -13.78 -12.61
CA THR A 136 -5.47 -14.09 -13.88
C THR A 136 -6.16 -15.32 -14.44
N ALA A 137 -6.74 -15.20 -15.63
CA ALA A 137 -7.33 -16.32 -16.36
C ALA A 137 -6.20 -17.23 -16.86
N GLY A 138 -5.42 -17.75 -15.92
CA GLY A 138 -4.45 -18.80 -16.12
C GLY A 138 -5.12 -20.16 -15.90
N ARG A 139 -4.59 -21.18 -16.52
CA ARG A 139 -5.00 -22.58 -16.25
C ARG A 139 -4.96 -22.77 -14.73
N PRO A 140 -6.08 -23.22 -14.08
CA PRO A 140 -6.11 -23.43 -12.64
C PRO A 140 -4.92 -24.26 -12.18
N SER A 141 -4.32 -23.90 -11.07
CA SER A 141 -3.20 -24.66 -10.51
C SER A 141 -3.64 -26.10 -10.23
N ASN A 142 -2.70 -27.04 -10.24
CA ASN A 142 -3.02 -28.44 -9.91
C ASN A 142 -3.65 -28.58 -8.50
N GLU A 143 -3.34 -27.65 -7.58
CA GLU A 143 -3.90 -27.59 -6.24
C GLU A 143 -5.36 -27.10 -6.24
N GLU A 144 -5.68 -26.10 -7.05
CA GLU A 144 -7.07 -25.62 -7.22
C GLU A 144 -7.94 -26.69 -7.87
N LEU A 145 -7.43 -27.36 -8.92
CA LEU A 145 -8.11 -28.49 -9.54
C LEU A 145 -8.34 -29.67 -8.58
N ALA A 146 -7.37 -29.94 -7.70
CA ALA A 146 -7.51 -30.97 -6.67
C ALA A 146 -8.53 -30.58 -5.62
N GLY A 147 -8.57 -29.29 -5.22
CA GLY A 147 -9.57 -28.73 -4.31
C GLY A 147 -10.99 -28.82 -4.88
N GLU A 148 -11.19 -28.43 -6.14
CA GLU A 148 -12.50 -28.55 -6.81
C GLU A 148 -12.96 -29.99 -6.95
N ARG A 149 -12.05 -30.92 -7.27
CA ARG A 149 -12.38 -32.36 -7.35
C ARG A 149 -12.82 -32.90 -6.00
N LYS A 150 -12.15 -32.53 -4.91
CA LYS A 150 -12.55 -32.92 -3.55
C LYS A 150 -13.93 -32.35 -3.17
N GLN A 151 -14.20 -31.09 -3.49
CA GLN A 151 -15.51 -30.47 -3.23
C GLN A 151 -16.63 -31.16 -4.02
N ARG A 152 -16.41 -31.44 -5.31
CA ARG A 152 -17.38 -32.17 -6.14
C ARG A 152 -17.62 -33.59 -5.64
N ALA A 153 -16.57 -34.29 -5.18
CA ALA A 153 -16.71 -35.64 -4.60
C ALA A 153 -17.52 -35.60 -3.31
N ASN A 154 -17.27 -34.62 -2.42
CA ASN A 154 -18.04 -34.47 -1.19
C ASN A 154 -19.52 -34.17 -1.45
N ILE A 155 -19.83 -33.25 -2.38
CA ILE A 155 -21.20 -32.91 -2.78
C ILE A 155 -21.90 -34.16 -3.33
N LYS A 156 -21.23 -34.92 -4.19
CA LYS A 156 -21.79 -36.17 -4.75
C LYS A 156 -22.10 -37.18 -3.67
N GLN A 157 -21.19 -37.37 -2.74
CA GLN A 157 -21.39 -38.30 -1.60
C GLN A 157 -22.54 -37.87 -0.70
N THR A 158 -22.62 -36.55 -0.38
CA THR A 158 -23.77 -36.02 0.39
C THR A 158 -25.09 -36.22 -0.33
N MET A 159 -25.15 -36.04 -1.64
CA MET A 159 -26.35 -36.29 -2.44
C MET A 159 -26.72 -37.78 -2.48
N GLU A 160 -25.73 -38.67 -2.59
CA GLU A 160 -25.96 -40.13 -2.55
C GLU A 160 -26.47 -40.56 -1.18
N ASP A 161 -25.93 -40.03 -0.08
CA ASP A 161 -26.38 -40.31 1.28
C ASP A 161 -27.81 -39.79 1.53
N ASP A 162 -28.15 -38.62 1.03
CA ASP A 162 -29.50 -38.04 1.11
C ASP A 162 -30.51 -38.88 0.30
N LEU A 163 -30.13 -39.32 -0.90
CA LEU A 163 -30.96 -40.21 -1.72
C LEU A 163 -31.17 -41.59 -1.04
N ALA A 164 -30.13 -42.12 -0.39
CA ALA A 164 -30.25 -43.36 0.38
C ALA A 164 -31.21 -43.21 1.58
N ARG A 165 -31.15 -42.05 2.28
CA ARG A 165 -32.09 -41.71 3.36
C ARG A 165 -33.55 -41.68 2.87
N ILE A 166 -33.80 -41.02 1.72
CA ILE A 166 -35.13 -40.90 1.16
C ILE A 166 -35.69 -42.27 0.73
N ARG A 167 -34.83 -43.15 0.18
CA ARG A 167 -35.21 -44.50 -0.23
C ARG A 167 -35.38 -45.49 0.90
N GLY A 168 -34.76 -45.22 2.07
CA GLY A 168 -34.86 -46.08 3.25
C GLY A 168 -36.06 -45.81 4.17
N VAL A 169 -36.89 -44.83 3.83
CA VAL A 169 -38.11 -44.45 4.59
C VAL A 169 -39.35 -45.07 3.90
N HIS A 170 -39.38 -46.40 3.73
CA HIS A 170 -40.57 -47.15 3.38
C HIS A 170 -40.64 -48.40 4.21
#